data_463e9e400aad2ef3b550e64962672674
#
_entry.id   463e9e400aad2ef3b550e64962672674
#
_cell.length_a   1.000
_cell.length_b   1.000
_cell.length_c   1.000
_cell.angle_alpha   90.00
_cell.angle_beta   90.00
_cell.angle_gamma   90.00
#
_symmetry.space_group_name_H-M   'P 1'
#
loop_
_entity.id
_entity.type
_entity.pdbx_description
1 polymer ?
#
loop_
_entity_poly.entity_id
_entity_poly.type
_entity_poly.pdbx_seq_one_letter_code
_entity_poly.pdbx_strand_id
1 'polypeptide(L)'
;EEDKFSTIDSLVSVTTTRSIPYTDYSYGFQFTTNQIEVEGEENAIVAQILYVADGSPASEIGLKRGDWIMKMDGNFITEQNYKKLYGSSAMELTVGYYDVEKNAIVAYDKPRQIASARPVNDNPVHYKNVYTSGSKKIGYLVYNHFSSGPTDNSNEYDNDLRSAFQYFASQQVNEFILDLRYNNGGLLSCAELLCTMLAPSSALGQELGYLEFNNRFNPQIVPFTLNSGLIGN
;
A
#
# COMPACT_ATOMS: atom_id res chain seq x y z
N GLU A 1 -6.78 11.02 -25.14
CA GLU A 1 -7.67 10.63 -24.01
C GLU A 1 -7.21 11.40 -22.80
N GLU A 2 -8.07 12.27 -22.25
CA GLU A 2 -7.75 13.04 -21.06
C GLU A 2 -7.71 12.08 -19.85
N ASP A 3 -6.66 12.18 -19.05
CA ASP A 3 -6.53 11.46 -17.80
C ASP A 3 -7.65 11.88 -16.83
N LYS A 4 -8.63 11.01 -16.63
CA LYS A 4 -9.78 11.24 -15.76
C LYS A 4 -9.47 11.09 -14.26
N PHE A 5 -8.25 10.72 -13.90
CA PHE A 5 -7.84 10.42 -12.54
C PHE A 5 -6.89 11.43 -11.92
N SER A 6 -6.38 12.40 -12.71
CA SER A 6 -5.54 13.47 -12.20
C SER A 6 -6.38 14.66 -11.78
N THR A 7 -6.53 14.88 -10.49
CA THR A 7 -7.05 16.13 -9.92
C THR A 7 -5.89 17.00 -9.48
N ILE A 8 -5.81 18.23 -10.00
CA ILE A 8 -4.91 19.27 -9.49
C ILE A 8 -5.71 20.07 -8.48
N ASP A 9 -5.49 19.78 -7.20
CA ASP A 9 -5.97 20.64 -6.13
C ASP A 9 -5.13 21.91 -6.04
N SER A 10 -5.73 22.99 -5.54
CA SER A 10 -5.08 24.30 -5.51
C SER A 10 -3.74 24.25 -4.77
N LEU A 11 -2.71 24.86 -5.35
CA LEU A 11 -1.35 25.00 -4.86
C LEU A 11 -1.27 25.80 -3.54
N VAL A 12 -1.79 25.28 -2.48
CA VAL A 12 -1.44 25.75 -1.12
C VAL A 12 -0.55 24.68 -0.52
N SER A 13 0.76 24.95 -0.59
CA SER A 13 1.87 24.12 -0.09
C SER A 13 1.88 22.68 -0.65
N VAL A 14 2.55 22.54 -1.77
CA VAL A 14 2.94 21.22 -2.30
C VAL A 14 4.08 20.67 -1.44
N THR A 15 3.74 20.06 -0.33
CA THR A 15 4.50 18.91 0.14
C THR A 15 3.91 17.71 -0.60
N THR A 16 4.36 17.52 -1.82
CA THR A 16 4.01 16.39 -2.67
C THR A 16 4.70 15.15 -2.15
N THR A 17 4.14 14.55 -1.15
CA THR A 17 4.36 13.14 -0.91
C THR A 17 3.17 12.64 -0.12
N ARG A 18 2.32 11.84 -0.75
CA ARG A 18 1.39 10.98 -0.02
C ARG A 18 2.17 9.80 0.60
N SER A 19 3.25 10.08 1.29
CA SER A 19 3.64 9.25 2.40
C SER A 19 2.71 9.65 3.53
N ILE A 20 1.81 8.80 3.93
CA ILE A 20 1.13 8.97 5.22
C ILE A 20 2.28 9.04 6.23
N PRO A 21 2.48 10.17 6.94
CA PRO A 21 3.55 10.22 7.91
C PRO A 21 3.37 9.06 8.90
N TYR A 22 4.45 8.35 9.21
CA TYR A 22 4.45 7.25 10.20
C TYR A 22 3.82 7.65 11.55
N THR A 23 3.77 8.95 11.83
CA THR A 23 3.15 9.52 13.03
C THR A 23 1.63 9.56 12.97
N ASP A 24 1.01 9.24 11.85
CA ASP A 24 -0.43 9.24 11.75
C ASP A 24 -1.01 8.05 12.50
N TYR A 25 -1.94 8.36 13.37
CA TYR A 25 -2.71 7.37 14.10
C TYR A 25 -3.58 6.60 13.11
N SER A 26 -3.37 5.30 13.04
CA SER A 26 -4.04 4.39 12.12
C SER A 26 -4.50 3.14 12.84
N TYR A 27 -5.48 2.45 12.28
CA TYR A 27 -5.81 1.08 12.67
C TYR A 27 -4.88 0.05 12.02
N GLY A 28 -4.09 0.46 11.01
CA GLY A 28 -3.12 -0.38 10.32
C GLY A 28 -3.73 -1.30 9.27
N PHE A 29 -4.76 -0.85 8.58
CA PHE A 29 -5.26 -1.51 7.37
C PHE A 29 -5.51 -0.51 6.25
N GLN A 30 -5.40 -0.98 5.02
CA GLN A 30 -5.83 -0.27 3.83
C GLN A 30 -7.09 -0.92 3.28
N PHE A 31 -7.96 -0.11 2.69
CA PHE A 31 -9.26 -0.57 2.19
C PHE A 31 -9.69 0.18 0.94
N THR A 32 -10.58 -0.43 0.20
CA THR A 32 -11.38 0.23 -0.85
C THR A 32 -12.86 0.17 -0.46
N THR A 33 -13.63 1.15 -0.91
CA THR A 33 -15.06 1.22 -0.63
C THR A 33 -15.87 0.79 -1.84
N ASN A 34 -16.94 0.05 -1.59
CA ASN A 34 -17.89 -0.36 -2.60
C ASN A 34 -19.31 -0.02 -2.13
N GLN A 35 -20.09 0.59 -3.00
CA GLN A 35 -21.49 0.86 -2.73
C GLN A 35 -22.30 -0.45 -2.83
N ILE A 36 -23.22 -0.64 -1.92
CA ILE A 36 -24.13 -1.79 -1.91
C ILE A 36 -25.57 -1.31 -1.74
N GLU A 37 -26.51 -2.10 -2.26
CA GLU A 37 -27.93 -1.90 -2.02
C GLU A 37 -28.34 -2.68 -0.76
N VAL A 38 -28.93 -1.99 0.21
CA VAL A 38 -29.47 -2.56 1.43
C VAL A 38 -30.90 -2.04 1.61
N GLU A 39 -31.84 -2.93 1.83
CA GLU A 39 -33.24 -2.55 2.05
C GLU A 39 -33.37 -1.61 3.26
N GLY A 40 -33.93 -0.43 3.04
CA GLY A 40 -34.12 0.59 4.08
C GLY A 40 -32.90 1.48 4.36
N GLU A 41 -31.77 1.29 3.65
CA GLU A 41 -30.56 2.08 3.83
C GLU A 41 -30.11 2.68 2.49
N GLU A 42 -30.25 3.99 2.35
CA GLU A 42 -29.75 4.70 1.17
C GLU A 42 -28.23 4.91 1.29
N ASN A 43 -27.50 4.61 0.19
CA ASN A 43 -26.05 4.85 0.07
C ASN A 43 -25.18 4.08 1.06
N ALA A 44 -25.55 2.84 1.40
CA ALA A 44 -24.72 1.96 2.20
C ALA A 44 -23.41 1.60 1.45
N ILE A 45 -22.32 1.60 2.19
CA ILE A 45 -20.98 1.28 1.71
C ILE A 45 -20.44 0.09 2.49
N VAL A 46 -19.63 -0.73 1.86
CA VAL A 46 -18.78 -1.72 2.52
C VAL A 46 -17.31 -1.43 2.22
N ALA A 47 -16.44 -1.67 3.18
CA ALA A 47 -15.00 -1.46 3.01
C ALA A 47 -14.30 -2.81 2.89
N GLN A 48 -13.71 -3.09 1.73
CA GLN A 48 -12.90 -4.28 1.50
C GLN A 48 -11.47 -4.05 1.96
N ILE A 49 -10.96 -4.92 2.82
CA ILE A 49 -9.58 -4.87 3.30
C ILE A 49 -8.62 -5.32 2.21
N LEU A 50 -7.69 -4.47 1.85
CA LEU A 50 -6.64 -4.71 0.86
C LEU A 50 -5.42 -5.38 1.49
N TYR A 51 -4.97 -4.86 2.62
CA TYR A 51 -3.94 -5.46 3.47
C TYR A 51 -4.03 -4.94 4.90
N VAL A 52 -3.32 -5.62 5.81
CA VAL A 52 -3.22 -5.27 7.24
C VAL A 52 -1.76 -5.26 7.62
N ALA A 53 -1.32 -4.19 8.28
CA ALA A 53 0.03 -4.05 8.81
C ALA A 53 0.21 -4.90 10.08
N ASP A 54 1.35 -5.55 10.21
CA ASP A 54 1.67 -6.36 11.37
C ASP A 54 1.74 -5.52 12.66
N GLY A 55 1.33 -6.10 13.79
CA GLY A 55 1.35 -5.43 15.09
C GLY A 55 0.38 -4.25 15.24
N SER A 56 -0.52 -4.07 14.29
CA SER A 56 -1.53 -3.01 14.28
C SER A 56 -2.79 -3.40 15.05
N PRO A 57 -3.64 -2.42 15.46
CA PRO A 57 -4.96 -2.70 16.03
C PRO A 57 -5.80 -3.65 15.17
N ALA A 58 -5.70 -3.54 13.85
CA ALA A 58 -6.42 -4.41 12.92
C ALA A 58 -5.89 -5.85 12.94
N SER A 59 -4.58 -6.03 13.02
CA SER A 59 -3.97 -7.36 13.10
C SER A 59 -4.32 -8.06 14.42
N GLU A 60 -4.42 -7.32 15.52
CA GLU A 60 -4.76 -7.84 16.85
C GLU A 60 -6.16 -8.45 16.91
N ILE A 61 -7.10 -7.92 16.14
CA ILE A 61 -8.46 -8.46 16.03
C ILE A 61 -8.62 -9.48 14.89
N GLY A 62 -7.51 -9.85 14.24
CA GLY A 62 -7.49 -10.84 13.18
C GLY A 62 -8.16 -10.39 11.88
N LEU A 63 -8.18 -9.08 11.58
CA LEU A 63 -8.53 -8.62 10.23
C LEU A 63 -7.48 -9.11 9.25
N LYS A 64 -7.93 -9.43 8.05
CA LYS A 64 -7.06 -9.93 6.98
C LYS A 64 -7.52 -9.42 5.63
N ARG A 65 -6.63 -9.50 4.65
CA ARG A 65 -6.96 -9.22 3.25
C ARG A 65 -8.18 -10.01 2.81
N GLY A 66 -9.12 -9.33 2.14
CA GLY A 66 -10.35 -9.89 1.62
C GLY A 66 -11.50 -9.92 2.63
N ASP A 67 -11.28 -9.55 3.89
CA ASP A 67 -12.37 -9.24 4.81
C ASP A 67 -13.12 -7.98 4.35
N TRP A 68 -14.39 -7.90 4.72
CA TRP A 68 -15.27 -6.79 4.43
C TRP A 68 -15.79 -6.17 5.71
N ILE A 69 -15.56 -4.89 5.95
CA ILE A 69 -16.21 -4.16 7.04
C ILE A 69 -17.55 -3.66 6.53
N MET A 70 -18.62 -4.06 7.20
CA MET A 70 -20.00 -3.77 6.82
C MET A 70 -20.61 -2.68 7.69
N LYS A 71 -20.29 -2.67 8.99
CA LYS A 71 -20.81 -1.71 9.96
C LYS A 71 -19.76 -1.25 10.95
N MET A 72 -19.95 -0.06 11.48
CA MET A 72 -19.21 0.55 12.59
C MET A 72 -20.20 0.87 13.70
N ASP A 73 -19.98 0.36 14.92
CA ASP A 73 -20.86 0.56 16.09
C ASP A 73 -22.34 0.26 15.77
N GLY A 74 -22.58 -0.84 15.04
CA GLY A 74 -23.91 -1.28 14.63
C GLY A 74 -24.52 -0.53 13.43
N ASN A 75 -23.93 0.58 12.98
CA ASN A 75 -24.43 1.41 11.89
C ASN A 75 -23.72 1.08 10.57
N PHE A 76 -24.45 1.13 9.45
CA PHE A 76 -23.86 0.99 8.14
C PHE A 76 -22.82 2.08 7.86
N ILE A 77 -21.80 1.73 7.06
CA ILE A 77 -20.83 2.68 6.56
C ILE A 77 -21.50 3.49 5.45
N THR A 78 -21.25 4.80 5.43
CA THR A 78 -21.78 5.76 4.46
C THR A 78 -20.68 6.74 4.03
N GLU A 79 -20.93 7.54 3.01
CA GLU A 79 -20.02 8.61 2.58
C GLU A 79 -19.71 9.62 3.71
N GLN A 80 -20.61 9.80 4.66
CA GLN A 80 -20.46 10.74 5.77
C GLN A 80 -19.58 10.19 6.90
N ASN A 81 -19.53 8.86 7.08
CA ASN A 81 -18.86 8.26 8.24
C ASN A 81 -17.64 7.39 7.92
N TYR A 82 -17.43 6.95 6.66
CA TYR A 82 -16.34 6.02 6.29
C TYR A 82 -14.94 6.52 6.67
N LYS A 83 -14.74 7.85 6.78
CA LYS A 83 -13.47 8.44 7.18
C LYS A 83 -13.00 8.02 8.58
N LYS A 84 -13.91 7.56 9.44
CA LYS A 84 -13.55 6.98 10.74
C LYS A 84 -12.66 5.74 10.60
N LEU A 85 -12.71 5.04 9.46
CA LEU A 85 -11.86 3.88 9.18
C LEU A 85 -10.38 4.23 8.96
N TYR A 86 -10.04 5.48 8.68
CA TYR A 86 -8.63 5.88 8.56
C TYR A 86 -7.92 6.00 9.91
N GLY A 87 -8.64 6.25 10.98
CA GLY A 87 -8.12 6.30 12.33
C GLY A 87 -9.01 7.11 13.26
N SER A 88 -9.39 6.53 14.37
CA SER A 88 -10.31 7.12 15.34
C SER A 88 -10.17 6.43 16.71
N SER A 89 -11.16 6.65 17.59
CA SER A 89 -11.31 5.91 18.85
C SER A 89 -11.65 4.43 18.61
N ALA A 90 -11.56 3.63 19.67
CA ALA A 90 -12.01 2.24 19.63
C ALA A 90 -13.47 2.17 19.17
N MET A 91 -13.80 1.13 18.39
CA MET A 91 -15.16 0.91 17.89
C MET A 91 -15.43 -0.58 17.67
N GLU A 92 -16.69 -0.92 17.50
CA GLU A 92 -17.12 -2.25 17.08
C GLU A 92 -17.24 -2.32 15.55
N LEU A 93 -16.67 -3.36 14.96
CA LEU A 93 -16.73 -3.61 13.52
C LEU A 93 -17.56 -4.89 13.25
N THR A 94 -18.61 -4.77 12.44
CA THR A 94 -19.23 -5.93 11.81
C THR A 94 -18.41 -6.28 10.58
N VAL A 95 -17.75 -7.42 10.62
CA VAL A 95 -16.85 -7.89 9.57
C VAL A 95 -17.45 -9.13 8.91
N GLY A 96 -17.23 -9.28 7.62
CA GLY A 96 -17.69 -10.41 6.82
C GLY A 96 -16.66 -10.83 5.77
N TYR A 97 -17.07 -11.81 4.98
CA TYR A 97 -16.33 -12.34 3.85
C TYR A 97 -17.24 -12.48 2.63
N TYR A 98 -16.64 -12.51 1.45
CA TYR A 98 -17.40 -12.77 0.23
C TYR A 98 -17.61 -14.28 0.06
N ASP A 99 -18.88 -14.69 0.08
CA ASP A 99 -19.31 -16.07 -0.15
C ASP A 99 -19.60 -16.24 -1.66
N VAL A 100 -18.75 -17.00 -2.34
CA VAL A 100 -18.84 -17.20 -3.79
C VAL A 100 -20.11 -17.97 -4.18
N GLU A 101 -20.56 -18.93 -3.34
CA GLU A 101 -21.75 -19.74 -3.62
C GLU A 101 -23.02 -18.91 -3.50
N LYS A 102 -23.07 -18.01 -2.52
CA LYS A 102 -24.19 -17.10 -2.31
C LYS A 102 -24.10 -15.83 -3.15
N ASN A 103 -22.96 -15.59 -3.78
CA ASN A 103 -22.65 -14.34 -4.48
C ASN A 103 -22.95 -13.11 -3.61
N ALA A 104 -22.54 -13.15 -2.34
CA ALA A 104 -22.89 -12.14 -1.34
C ALA A 104 -21.80 -11.98 -0.27
N ILE A 105 -21.79 -10.82 0.38
CA ILE A 105 -20.97 -10.60 1.58
C ILE A 105 -21.76 -11.14 2.77
N VAL A 106 -21.15 -12.08 3.50
CA VAL A 106 -21.73 -12.74 4.68
C VAL A 106 -20.96 -12.30 5.91
N ALA A 107 -21.67 -11.79 6.91
CA ALA A 107 -21.06 -11.41 8.18
C ALA A 107 -20.53 -12.62 8.95
N TYR A 108 -19.41 -12.46 9.65
CA TYR A 108 -18.99 -13.41 10.68
C TYR A 108 -19.96 -13.37 11.86
N ASP A 109 -20.02 -14.47 12.63
CA ASP A 109 -20.99 -14.65 13.73
C ASP A 109 -20.91 -13.57 14.82
N LYS A 110 -19.73 -12.96 14.99
CA LYS A 110 -19.50 -11.98 16.05
C LYS A 110 -18.81 -10.74 15.51
N PRO A 111 -19.23 -9.54 15.92
CA PRO A 111 -18.50 -8.33 15.69
C PRO A 111 -17.11 -8.37 16.35
N ARG A 112 -16.19 -7.54 15.89
CA ARG A 112 -14.83 -7.42 16.42
C ARG A 112 -14.63 -6.04 17.03
N GLN A 113 -14.05 -6.00 18.23
CA GLN A 113 -13.71 -4.74 18.90
C GLN A 113 -12.30 -4.32 18.46
N ILE A 114 -12.18 -3.22 17.73
CA ILE A 114 -10.90 -2.64 17.37
C ILE A 114 -10.49 -1.58 18.39
N ALA A 115 -9.25 -1.65 18.86
CA ALA A 115 -8.68 -0.64 19.75
C ALA A 115 -8.53 0.71 19.02
N SER A 116 -8.40 1.81 19.77
CA SER A 116 -8.14 3.12 19.19
C SER A 116 -6.94 3.10 18.27
N ALA A 117 -7.00 3.90 17.22
CA ALA A 117 -5.88 4.11 16.31
C ALA A 117 -4.63 4.55 17.08
N ARG A 118 -3.49 4.10 16.61
CA ARG A 118 -2.17 4.42 17.17
C ARG A 118 -1.13 4.48 16.04
N PRO A 119 0.09 4.99 16.29
CA PRO A 119 1.18 4.87 15.32
C PRO A 119 1.42 3.41 14.95
N VAL A 120 1.44 3.13 13.65
CA VAL A 120 1.63 1.77 13.09
C VAL A 120 2.82 1.79 12.16
N ASN A 121 3.75 0.84 12.32
CA ASN A 121 4.84 0.64 11.39
C ASN A 121 4.31 -0.09 10.13
N ASP A 122 3.91 0.69 9.12
CA ASP A 122 3.46 0.16 7.83
C ASP A 122 4.68 0.02 6.88
N ASN A 123 5.42 -1.07 7.04
CA ASN A 123 6.60 -1.34 6.20
C ASN A 123 6.15 -1.71 4.77
N PRO A 124 6.63 -1.00 3.73
CA PRO A 124 6.24 -1.27 2.34
C PRO A 124 6.68 -2.65 1.83
N VAL A 125 7.74 -3.26 2.39
CA VAL A 125 8.13 -4.66 2.13
C VAL A 125 7.16 -5.58 2.87
N HIS A 126 5.92 -5.59 2.43
CA HIS A 126 4.82 -6.23 3.13
C HIS A 126 4.93 -7.76 3.17
N TYR A 127 5.39 -8.36 2.08
CA TYR A 127 5.59 -9.81 2.00
C TYR A 127 6.68 -10.14 1.00
N LYS A 128 7.52 -11.11 1.35
CA LYS A 128 8.52 -11.69 0.44
C LYS A 128 8.62 -13.20 0.62
N ASN A 129 8.79 -13.92 -0.47
CA ASN A 129 9.01 -15.37 -0.45
C ASN A 129 9.72 -15.83 -1.72
N VAL A 130 10.25 -17.05 -1.69
CA VAL A 130 10.82 -17.73 -2.84
C VAL A 130 10.05 -19.02 -3.11
N TYR A 131 9.54 -19.15 -4.31
CA TYR A 131 8.83 -20.34 -4.78
C TYR A 131 9.69 -21.12 -5.78
N THR A 132 9.57 -22.43 -5.76
CA THR A 132 10.27 -23.29 -6.73
C THR A 132 9.26 -23.95 -7.67
N SER A 133 9.52 -23.86 -8.97
CA SER A 133 8.72 -24.51 -10.01
C SER A 133 9.67 -25.10 -11.07
N GLY A 134 9.90 -26.39 -11.04
CA GLY A 134 10.92 -27.04 -11.85
C GLY A 134 12.32 -26.51 -11.55
N SER A 135 13.02 -26.00 -12.55
CA SER A 135 14.33 -25.34 -12.40
C SER A 135 14.27 -23.87 -12.02
N LYS A 136 13.06 -23.30 -11.92
CA LYS A 136 12.87 -21.88 -11.63
C LYS A 136 12.77 -21.64 -10.12
N LYS A 137 13.52 -20.65 -9.65
CA LYS A 137 13.41 -20.08 -8.32
C LYS A 137 12.81 -18.68 -8.47
N ILE A 138 11.56 -18.55 -8.08
CA ILE A 138 10.74 -17.36 -8.31
C ILE A 138 10.70 -16.53 -7.03
N GLY A 139 11.34 -15.36 -7.03
CA GLY A 139 11.19 -14.36 -5.97
C GLY A 139 9.84 -13.67 -6.11
N TYR A 140 9.12 -13.55 -5.01
CA TYR A 140 7.86 -12.83 -4.95
C TYR A 140 7.94 -11.75 -3.89
N LEU A 141 7.68 -10.50 -4.28
CA LEU A 141 7.71 -9.34 -3.41
C LEU A 141 6.39 -8.57 -3.54
N VAL A 142 5.72 -8.34 -2.41
CA VAL A 142 4.59 -7.40 -2.30
C VAL A 142 5.14 -6.10 -1.72
N TYR A 143 5.02 -5.00 -2.48
CA TYR A 143 5.54 -3.69 -2.11
C TYR A 143 4.41 -2.63 -2.18
N ASN A 144 3.90 -2.23 -1.01
CA ASN A 144 2.59 -1.57 -0.90
C ASN A 144 2.63 -0.04 -1.09
N HIS A 145 3.76 0.60 -0.87
CA HIS A 145 3.93 2.05 -1.09
C HIS A 145 5.40 2.42 -1.21
N PHE A 146 5.71 3.61 -1.72
CA PHE A 146 7.06 4.13 -1.84
C PHE A 146 7.38 5.08 -0.69
N SER A 147 7.92 4.56 0.41
CA SER A 147 8.39 5.31 1.57
C SER A 147 9.78 4.82 1.97
N SER A 148 10.68 5.74 2.30
CA SER A 148 12.07 5.41 2.70
C SER A 148 12.18 4.92 4.13
N GLY A 149 11.23 5.28 4.98
CA GLY A 149 11.23 4.88 6.39
C GLY A 149 10.04 5.44 7.17
N PRO A 150 9.97 5.15 8.47
CA PRO A 150 8.88 5.58 9.32
C PRO A 150 8.84 7.09 9.61
N THR A 151 9.89 7.83 9.29
CA THR A 151 9.97 9.29 9.41
C THR A 151 10.67 9.89 8.20
N ASP A 152 10.52 11.18 7.96
CA ASP A 152 11.07 11.88 6.78
C ASP A 152 12.59 11.74 6.59
N ASN A 153 13.34 11.47 7.66
CA ASN A 153 14.80 11.32 7.61
C ASN A 153 15.26 9.86 7.82
N SER A 154 14.34 8.91 7.77
CA SER A 154 14.65 7.49 7.94
C SER A 154 14.82 6.81 6.57
N ASN A 155 15.81 5.91 6.49
CA ASN A 155 16.03 5.02 5.35
C ASN A 155 15.78 3.54 5.73
N GLU A 156 15.03 3.30 6.80
CA GLU A 156 14.80 1.96 7.33
C GLU A 156 14.14 1.04 6.29
N TYR A 157 13.09 1.51 5.63
CA TYR A 157 12.38 0.72 4.63
C TYR A 157 13.17 0.51 3.34
N ASP A 158 13.98 1.49 2.94
CA ASP A 158 14.92 1.32 1.84
C ASP A 158 15.96 0.23 2.16
N ASN A 159 16.41 0.15 3.42
CA ASN A 159 17.33 -0.90 3.87
C ASN A 159 16.63 -2.26 3.94
N ASP A 160 15.36 -2.32 4.33
CA ASP A 160 14.56 -3.53 4.29
C ASP A 160 14.33 -4.03 2.86
N LEU A 161 14.13 -3.11 1.91
CA LEU A 161 14.06 -3.44 0.50
C LEU A 161 15.39 -4.04 0.00
N ARG A 162 16.54 -3.41 0.32
CA ARG A 162 17.87 -3.94 0.01
C ARG A 162 18.08 -5.35 0.60
N SER A 163 17.70 -5.52 1.86
CA SER A 163 17.77 -6.82 2.55
C SER A 163 16.89 -7.87 1.89
N ALA A 164 15.72 -7.48 1.36
CA ALA A 164 14.86 -8.39 0.61
C ALA A 164 15.53 -8.86 -0.69
N PHE A 165 16.19 -7.97 -1.43
CA PHE A 165 16.91 -8.35 -2.66
C PHE A 165 18.18 -9.16 -2.35
N GLN A 166 18.91 -8.88 -1.27
CA GLN A 166 20.02 -9.73 -0.80
C GLN A 166 19.53 -11.15 -0.47
N TYR A 167 18.37 -11.26 0.19
CA TYR A 167 17.74 -12.56 0.43
C TYR A 167 17.43 -13.29 -0.88
N PHE A 168 16.80 -12.64 -1.87
CA PHE A 168 16.52 -13.26 -3.17
C PHE A 168 17.80 -13.70 -3.89
N ALA A 169 18.84 -12.89 -3.87
CA ALA A 169 20.15 -13.25 -4.42
C ALA A 169 20.76 -14.48 -3.73
N SER A 170 20.72 -14.54 -2.39
CA SER A 170 21.22 -15.68 -1.61
C SER A 170 20.47 -16.98 -1.93
N GLN A 171 19.20 -16.89 -2.27
CA GLN A 171 18.35 -17.99 -2.68
C GLN A 171 18.53 -18.37 -4.16
N GLN A 172 19.38 -17.65 -4.91
CA GLN A 172 19.61 -17.86 -6.33
C GLN A 172 18.33 -17.70 -7.17
N VAL A 173 17.51 -16.72 -6.84
CA VAL A 173 16.30 -16.36 -7.60
C VAL A 173 16.69 -16.03 -9.03
N ASN A 174 16.00 -16.63 -10.01
CA ASN A 174 16.23 -16.43 -11.44
C ASN A 174 14.98 -15.94 -12.20
N GLU A 175 13.84 -15.87 -11.52
CA GLU A 175 12.60 -15.27 -12.00
C GLU A 175 12.03 -14.38 -10.91
N PHE A 176 11.30 -13.31 -11.25
CA PHE A 176 10.82 -12.38 -10.25
C PHE A 176 9.38 -11.94 -10.52
N ILE A 177 8.58 -11.88 -9.45
CA ILE A 177 7.23 -11.32 -9.47
C ILE A 177 7.20 -10.16 -8.47
N LEU A 178 6.99 -8.96 -9.00
CA LEU A 178 6.74 -7.76 -8.21
C LEU A 178 5.23 -7.50 -8.16
N ASP A 179 4.67 -7.48 -6.97
CA ASP A 179 3.26 -7.21 -6.73
C ASP A 179 3.06 -5.80 -6.21
N LEU A 180 2.57 -4.92 -7.07
CA LEU A 180 2.25 -3.52 -6.78
C LEU A 180 0.74 -3.25 -6.78
N ARG A 181 -0.11 -4.28 -6.70
CA ARG A 181 -1.58 -4.13 -6.81
C ARG A 181 -2.18 -3.15 -5.82
N TYR A 182 -1.57 -3.01 -4.65
CA TYR A 182 -2.01 -2.10 -3.59
C TYR A 182 -1.08 -0.91 -3.39
N ASN A 183 -0.10 -0.76 -4.27
CA ASN A 183 0.82 0.37 -4.21
C ASN A 183 0.13 1.63 -4.75
N ASN A 184 -0.07 2.59 -3.90
CA ASN A 184 -0.71 3.87 -4.21
C ASN A 184 0.29 4.99 -4.52
N GLY A 185 1.57 4.65 -4.74
CA GLY A 185 2.62 5.61 -5.03
C GLY A 185 3.47 5.99 -3.82
N GLY A 186 4.09 7.15 -3.86
CA GLY A 186 4.95 7.71 -2.81
C GLY A 186 6.21 8.37 -3.35
N LEU A 187 7.34 8.17 -2.67
CA LEU A 187 8.62 8.81 -3.00
C LEU A 187 9.22 8.25 -4.29
N LEU A 188 9.59 9.15 -5.19
CA LEU A 188 10.22 8.81 -6.45
C LEU A 188 11.59 8.16 -6.27
N SER A 189 12.36 8.59 -5.25
CA SER A 189 13.64 7.98 -4.88
C SER A 189 13.53 6.49 -4.52
N CYS A 190 12.44 6.09 -3.86
CA CYS A 190 12.18 4.68 -3.56
C CYS A 190 11.82 3.89 -4.82
N ALA A 191 11.10 4.50 -5.77
CA ALA A 191 10.83 3.89 -7.06
C ALA A 191 12.13 3.73 -7.88
N GLU A 192 13.00 4.73 -7.87
CA GLU A 192 14.34 4.67 -8.48
C GLU A 192 15.19 3.55 -7.87
N LEU A 193 15.20 3.42 -6.54
CA LEU A 193 15.88 2.33 -5.84
C LEU A 193 15.34 0.98 -6.30
N LEU A 194 14.03 0.77 -6.30
CA LEU A 194 13.41 -0.49 -6.72
C LEU A 194 13.73 -0.82 -8.18
N CYS A 195 13.63 0.15 -9.08
CA CYS A 195 14.00 -0.03 -10.50
C CYS A 195 15.47 -0.40 -10.66
N THR A 196 16.36 0.27 -9.90
CA THR A 196 17.80 -0.01 -9.92
C THR A 196 18.10 -1.44 -9.47
N MET A 197 17.40 -1.93 -8.43
CA MET A 197 17.60 -3.30 -7.91
C MET A 197 17.07 -4.38 -8.85
N LEU A 198 16.07 -4.06 -9.67
CA LEU A 198 15.52 -4.99 -10.66
C LEU A 198 16.26 -4.95 -12.00
N ALA A 199 17.00 -3.89 -12.27
CA ALA A 199 17.67 -3.71 -13.54
C ALA A 199 18.82 -4.71 -13.71
N PRO A 200 19.08 -5.20 -14.93
CA PRO A 200 20.29 -5.95 -15.21
C PRO A 200 21.53 -5.06 -15.01
N SER A 201 22.65 -5.64 -14.61
CA SER A 201 23.87 -4.90 -14.32
C SER A 201 24.36 -4.07 -15.52
N SER A 202 24.06 -4.50 -16.75
CA SER A 202 24.38 -3.76 -17.99
C SER A 202 23.58 -2.46 -18.17
N ALA A 203 22.46 -2.31 -17.47
CA ALA A 203 21.63 -1.10 -17.52
C ALA A 203 22.01 -0.07 -16.44
N LEU A 204 22.85 -0.45 -15.48
CA LEU A 204 23.29 0.48 -14.44
C LEU A 204 24.09 1.64 -15.04
N GLY A 205 23.79 2.87 -14.60
CA GLY A 205 24.36 4.08 -15.16
C GLY A 205 23.63 4.59 -16.42
N GLN A 206 22.64 3.86 -16.92
CA GLN A 206 21.80 4.33 -18.03
C GLN A 206 20.62 5.14 -17.51
N GLU A 207 20.12 6.01 -18.38
CA GLU A 207 18.88 6.76 -18.10
C GLU A 207 17.68 5.80 -18.14
N LEU A 208 16.88 5.79 -17.07
CA LEU A 208 15.63 5.03 -16.96
C LEU A 208 14.48 5.76 -17.66
N GLY A 209 14.49 7.08 -17.57
CA GLY A 209 13.45 7.95 -18.08
C GLY A 209 13.65 9.38 -17.60
N TYR A 210 12.66 10.20 -17.80
CA TYR A 210 12.68 11.59 -17.33
C TYR A 210 11.30 12.03 -16.86
N LEU A 211 11.28 13.03 -15.97
CA LEU A 211 10.06 13.77 -15.63
C LEU A 211 10.01 15.04 -16.48
N GLU A 212 8.92 15.21 -17.19
CA GLU A 212 8.60 16.42 -17.89
C GLU A 212 7.47 17.17 -17.18
N PHE A 213 7.75 18.39 -16.74
CA PHE A 213 6.77 19.25 -16.11
C PHE A 213 6.07 20.12 -17.17
N ASN A 214 4.82 20.47 -16.94
CA ASN A 214 4.08 21.34 -17.84
C ASN A 214 4.69 22.76 -17.88
N ASN A 215 4.41 23.50 -18.95
CA ASN A 215 4.98 24.82 -19.26
C ASN A 215 4.56 25.95 -18.29
N ARG A 216 3.70 25.69 -17.30
CA ARG A 216 3.34 26.66 -16.26
C ARG A 216 4.45 26.85 -15.22
N PHE A 217 5.38 25.91 -15.15
CA PHE A 217 6.48 25.87 -14.17
C PHE A 217 7.82 25.72 -14.88
N ASN A 218 8.26 26.61 -15.72
CA ASN A 218 9.52 26.48 -16.46
C ASN A 218 9.84 25.01 -16.81
N PRO A 219 9.67 24.55 -18.03
CA PRO A 219 9.81 23.14 -18.36
C PRO A 219 11.19 22.64 -17.92
N GLN A 220 11.21 21.81 -16.90
CA GLN A 220 12.41 21.13 -16.44
C GLN A 220 12.27 19.66 -16.80
N ILE A 221 13.25 19.13 -17.48
CA ILE A 221 13.43 17.72 -17.69
C ILE A 221 14.35 17.23 -16.60
N VAL A 222 13.86 16.37 -15.72
CA VAL A 222 14.66 15.74 -14.67
C VAL A 222 14.91 14.29 -15.07
N PRO A 223 16.14 13.93 -15.47
CA PRO A 223 16.45 12.57 -15.84
C PRO A 223 16.49 11.66 -14.60
N PHE A 224 16.04 10.43 -14.78
CA PHE A 224 16.21 9.33 -13.84
C PHE A 224 17.29 8.41 -14.33
N THR A 225 18.27 8.14 -13.48
CA THR A 225 19.40 7.28 -13.82
C THR A 225 19.43 6.07 -12.89
N LEU A 226 19.55 4.87 -13.45
CA LEU A 226 19.77 3.66 -12.67
C LEU A 226 21.13 3.74 -11.97
N ASN A 227 21.13 4.01 -10.68
CA ASN A 227 22.32 4.34 -9.92
C ASN A 227 22.80 3.16 -9.07
N SER A 228 23.93 2.56 -9.43
CA SER A 228 24.53 1.45 -8.67
C SER A 228 24.84 1.81 -7.20
N GLY A 229 25.09 3.08 -6.90
CA GLY A 229 25.29 3.57 -5.53
C GLY A 229 24.06 3.41 -4.63
N LEU A 230 22.85 3.28 -5.21
CA LEU A 230 21.62 3.05 -4.44
C LEU A 230 21.52 1.61 -3.92
N ILE A 231 22.20 0.65 -4.56
CA ILE A 231 22.10 -0.77 -4.17
C ILE A 231 22.78 -1.02 -2.81
N GLY A 232 23.78 -0.21 -2.47
CA GLY A 232 24.63 -0.42 -1.29
C GLY A 232 25.68 -1.52 -1.53
N ASN A 233 26.76 -1.48 -0.78
CA ASN A 233 27.79 -2.54 -0.78
C ASN A 233 27.42 -3.64 0.22
#